data_c8c5dc8d7444320cc464bb902a00b686
#
_entry.id   c8c5dc8d7444320cc464bb902a00b686
#
_cell.length_a   1.000
_cell.length_b   1.000
_cell.length_c   1.000
_cell.angle_alpha   90.00
_cell.angle_beta   90.00
_cell.angle_gamma   90.00
#
_symmetry.space_group_name_H-M   'P 1'
#
loop_
_entity.id
_entity.type
_entity.pdbx_description
1 polymer ?
#
loop_
_entity_poly.entity_id
_entity_poly.type
_entity_poly.pdbx_seq_one_letter_code
_entity_poly.pdbx_strand_id
1 'polypeptide(L)'
;MNIIVTGASRGLGKAIAEIFAENGYDLYLTSMNEARLKSAVEELSKKYPAITIKAKPFDLSKKERTKAFGEWCLKNCSPDILVNNAGSFAGANVYNEEEGALEEMIETNLYSAYHLTRAIVSTMIGKKSGHIFNMSSIAGLKAYRGGGSYSISKFALRGFSVNLREELKPYNIKVTTVFPGAAYTDSWAASGIKKERFMEAGDIAKMVYAASQLSPQACVEDIILRPQLGDIN
;
A
#
# COMPACT_ATOMS: atom_id res chain seq x y z
N MET A 1 -6.54 17.62 4.19
CA MET A 1 -5.89 16.44 4.83
C MET A 1 -4.87 15.88 3.86
N ASN A 2 -3.78 15.27 4.39
CA ASN A 2 -2.64 14.82 3.58
C ASN A 2 -2.52 13.30 3.61
N ILE A 3 -2.43 12.68 2.44
CA ILE A 3 -2.21 11.25 2.30
C ILE A 3 -0.91 10.95 1.55
N ILE A 4 -0.13 10.01 2.07
CA ILE A 4 1.04 9.46 1.40
C ILE A 4 0.66 8.09 0.83
N VAL A 5 0.92 7.86 -0.48
CA VAL A 5 0.68 6.57 -1.12
C VAL A 5 1.94 6.10 -1.84
N THR A 6 2.41 4.92 -1.50
CA THR A 6 3.53 4.27 -2.17
C THR A 6 3.05 3.35 -3.29
N GLY A 7 3.86 3.17 -4.35
CA GLY A 7 3.45 2.38 -5.51
C GLY A 7 2.26 2.98 -6.27
N ALA A 8 2.15 4.32 -6.30
CA ALA A 8 0.96 5.05 -6.75
C ALA A 8 0.85 5.26 -8.27
N SER A 9 1.75 4.71 -9.08
CA SER A 9 1.77 4.95 -10.52
C SER A 9 0.73 4.13 -11.31
N ARG A 10 0.18 3.06 -10.73
CA ARG A 10 -0.79 2.15 -11.37
C ARG A 10 -1.51 1.28 -10.33
N GLY A 11 -2.46 0.48 -10.81
CA GLY A 11 -3.14 -0.56 -10.03
C GLY A 11 -3.79 -0.02 -8.75
N LEU A 12 -3.65 -0.77 -7.65
CA LEU A 12 -4.27 -0.45 -6.37
C LEU A 12 -3.82 0.91 -5.82
N GLY A 13 -2.51 1.21 -5.88
CA GLY A 13 -1.98 2.47 -5.37
C GLY A 13 -2.54 3.69 -6.10
N LYS A 14 -2.70 3.61 -7.45
CA LYS A 14 -3.33 4.68 -8.23
C LYS A 14 -4.81 4.81 -7.89
N ALA A 15 -5.55 3.70 -7.80
CA ALA A 15 -6.97 3.72 -7.45
C ALA A 15 -7.22 4.31 -6.04
N ILE A 16 -6.34 3.99 -5.07
CA ILE A 16 -6.40 4.58 -3.73
C ILE A 16 -6.10 6.09 -3.81
N ALA A 17 -5.03 6.50 -4.51
CA ALA A 17 -4.72 7.91 -4.68
C ALA A 17 -5.89 8.68 -5.30
N GLU A 18 -6.57 8.10 -6.30
CA GLU A 18 -7.69 8.70 -7.00
C GLU A 18 -8.91 8.93 -6.11
N ILE A 19 -9.34 7.93 -5.32
CA ILE A 19 -10.52 8.11 -4.44
C ILE A 19 -10.27 9.15 -3.35
N PHE A 20 -9.04 9.25 -2.83
CA PHE A 20 -8.70 10.29 -1.88
C PHE A 20 -8.62 11.68 -2.53
N ALA A 21 -8.11 11.78 -3.78
CA ALA A 21 -8.15 13.01 -4.56
C ALA A 21 -9.60 13.51 -4.80
N GLU A 22 -10.49 12.60 -5.18
CA GLU A 22 -11.93 12.87 -5.37
C GLU A 22 -12.58 13.44 -4.11
N ASN A 23 -12.08 13.06 -2.94
CA ASN A 23 -12.58 13.52 -1.64
C ASN A 23 -11.72 14.65 -1.02
N GLY A 24 -10.95 15.37 -1.84
CA GLY A 24 -10.29 16.62 -1.45
C GLY A 24 -9.02 16.45 -0.60
N TYR A 25 -8.37 15.29 -0.63
CA TYR A 25 -7.09 15.09 0.05
C TYR A 25 -5.92 15.54 -0.82
N ASP A 26 -4.94 16.20 -0.22
CA ASP A 26 -3.65 16.46 -0.85
C ASP A 26 -2.81 15.18 -0.91
N LEU A 27 -2.22 14.91 -2.08
CA LEU A 27 -1.54 13.65 -2.37
C LEU A 27 -0.02 13.80 -2.37
N TYR A 28 0.68 12.88 -1.71
CA TYR A 28 2.13 12.74 -1.72
C TYR A 28 2.50 11.34 -2.20
N LEU A 29 2.92 11.25 -3.45
CA LEU A 29 2.99 9.98 -4.18
C LEU A 29 4.42 9.57 -4.50
N THR A 30 4.68 8.26 -4.50
CA THR A 30 5.92 7.70 -5.03
C THR A 30 5.69 6.39 -5.79
N SER A 31 6.58 6.14 -6.71
CA SER A 31 6.77 4.87 -7.42
C SER A 31 8.18 4.83 -7.99
N MET A 32 8.71 3.66 -8.23
CA MET A 32 10.05 3.49 -8.82
C MET A 32 10.11 3.98 -10.27
N ASN A 33 9.06 3.75 -11.05
CA ASN A 33 9.02 4.16 -12.46
C ASN A 33 8.58 5.62 -12.60
N GLU A 34 9.53 6.49 -12.92
CA GLU A 34 9.32 7.94 -13.04
C GLU A 34 8.32 8.31 -14.13
N ALA A 35 8.43 7.73 -15.31
CA ALA A 35 7.56 8.05 -16.43
C ALA A 35 6.08 7.71 -16.14
N ARG A 36 5.82 6.52 -15.57
CA ARG A 36 4.47 6.12 -15.15
C ARG A 36 3.95 6.98 -14.00
N LEU A 37 4.81 7.35 -13.05
CA LEU A 37 4.42 8.23 -11.96
C LEU A 37 4.02 9.60 -12.47
N LYS A 38 4.80 10.18 -13.37
CA LYS A 38 4.51 11.46 -14.03
C LYS A 38 3.16 11.43 -14.75
N SER A 39 2.91 10.41 -15.56
CA SER A 39 1.64 10.24 -16.27
C SER A 39 0.44 10.14 -15.30
N ALA A 40 0.57 9.38 -14.22
CA ALA A 40 -0.48 9.28 -13.20
C ALA A 40 -0.76 10.62 -12.51
N VAL A 41 0.29 11.40 -12.20
CA VAL A 41 0.16 12.73 -11.60
C VAL A 41 -0.51 13.72 -12.56
N GLU A 42 -0.13 13.72 -13.83
CA GLU A 42 -0.75 14.58 -14.86
C GLU A 42 -2.25 14.31 -15.01
N GLU A 43 -2.64 13.03 -15.04
CA GLU A 43 -4.04 12.59 -15.10
C GLU A 43 -4.83 13.05 -13.86
N LEU A 44 -4.30 12.77 -12.66
CA LEU A 44 -4.94 13.17 -11.41
C LEU A 44 -5.02 14.68 -11.25
N SER A 45 -3.97 15.42 -11.60
CA SER A 45 -3.96 16.90 -11.50
C SER A 45 -4.96 17.54 -12.45
N LYS A 46 -5.14 16.96 -13.64
CA LYS A 46 -6.16 17.42 -14.60
C LYS A 46 -7.57 17.16 -14.07
N LYS A 47 -7.79 16.01 -13.43
CA LYS A 47 -9.12 15.60 -12.92
C LYS A 47 -9.48 16.31 -11.62
N TYR A 48 -8.49 16.60 -10.78
CA TYR A 48 -8.67 17.17 -9.43
C TYR A 48 -7.81 18.42 -9.22
N PRO A 49 -8.08 19.53 -9.91
CA PRO A 49 -7.23 20.72 -9.88
C PRO A 49 -7.28 21.50 -8.56
N ALA A 50 -8.20 21.20 -7.67
CA ALA A 50 -8.40 21.91 -6.40
C ALA A 50 -7.48 21.40 -5.25
N ILE A 51 -6.76 20.29 -5.44
CA ILE A 51 -5.90 19.70 -4.43
C ILE A 51 -4.42 19.83 -4.81
N THR A 52 -3.55 19.70 -3.82
CA THR A 52 -2.11 19.60 -4.04
C THR A 52 -1.73 18.16 -4.37
N ILE A 53 -1.05 17.94 -5.50
CA ILE A 53 -0.48 16.64 -5.84
C ILE A 53 1.02 16.81 -6.02
N LYS A 54 1.80 16.21 -5.11
CA LYS A 54 3.27 16.17 -5.20
C LYS A 54 3.72 14.72 -5.35
N ALA A 55 4.68 14.49 -6.23
CA ALA A 55 5.23 13.17 -6.44
C ALA A 55 6.73 13.21 -6.72
N LYS A 56 7.42 12.18 -6.29
CA LYS A 56 8.85 12.01 -6.56
C LYS A 56 9.18 10.53 -6.67
N PRO A 57 9.99 10.10 -7.68
CA PRO A 57 10.34 8.71 -7.85
C PRO A 57 11.36 8.26 -6.81
N PHE A 58 11.08 7.12 -6.15
CA PHE A 58 11.98 6.46 -5.23
C PHE A 58 11.88 4.94 -5.36
N ASP A 59 13.02 4.29 -5.33
CA ASP A 59 13.11 2.84 -5.14
C ASP A 59 13.04 2.52 -3.65
N LEU A 60 11.88 2.08 -3.19
CA LEU A 60 11.64 1.80 -1.77
C LEU A 60 12.18 0.43 -1.31
N SER A 61 12.71 -0.40 -2.19
CA SER A 61 13.47 -1.60 -1.79
C SER A 61 14.77 -1.22 -1.07
N LYS A 62 15.28 -0.02 -1.31
CA LYS A 62 16.52 0.48 -0.72
C LYS A 62 16.23 1.36 0.50
N LYS A 63 16.68 0.91 1.69
CA LYS A 63 16.46 1.57 2.98
C LYS A 63 16.72 3.07 2.97
N GLU A 64 17.86 3.50 2.42
CA GLU A 64 18.23 4.92 2.42
C GLU A 64 17.33 5.75 1.48
N ARG A 65 16.86 5.14 0.37
CA ARG A 65 15.89 5.77 -0.53
C ARG A 65 14.52 5.90 0.13
N THR A 66 14.11 4.89 0.91
CA THR A 66 12.86 4.92 1.68
C THR A 66 12.88 6.00 2.76
N LYS A 67 13.98 6.14 3.50
CA LYS A 67 14.17 7.24 4.46
C LYS A 67 14.12 8.60 3.78
N ALA A 68 14.84 8.76 2.67
CA ALA A 68 14.84 10.00 1.89
C ALA A 68 13.44 10.39 1.38
N PHE A 69 12.60 9.40 1.02
CA PHE A 69 11.20 9.66 0.69
C PHE A 69 10.41 10.13 1.92
N GLY A 70 10.58 9.48 3.07
CA GLY A 70 9.96 9.92 4.33
C GLY A 70 10.32 11.38 4.69
N GLU A 71 11.59 11.72 4.63
CA GLU A 71 12.07 13.09 4.85
C GLU A 71 11.49 14.08 3.84
N TRP A 72 11.41 13.69 2.57
CA TRP A 72 10.78 14.52 1.55
C TRP A 72 9.30 14.74 1.84
N CYS A 73 8.57 13.71 2.29
CA CYS A 73 7.18 13.86 2.70
C CYS A 73 7.06 14.86 3.85
N LEU A 74 7.83 14.69 4.93
CA LEU A 74 7.75 15.55 6.12
C LEU A 74 8.16 17.00 5.86
N LYS A 75 9.00 17.27 4.85
CA LYS A 75 9.29 18.64 4.38
C LYS A 75 8.13 19.28 3.61
N ASN A 76 7.21 18.48 3.10
CA ASN A 76 6.11 18.95 2.24
C ASN A 76 4.73 18.87 2.90
N CYS A 77 4.53 18.01 3.89
CA CYS A 77 3.25 17.87 4.59
C CYS A 77 3.40 17.35 6.02
N SER A 78 2.32 17.49 6.76
CA SER A 78 2.07 16.73 7.98
C SER A 78 1.09 15.60 7.65
N PRO A 79 1.53 14.35 7.51
CA PRO A 79 0.69 13.27 7.01
C PRO A 79 -0.42 12.90 7.98
N ASP A 80 -1.64 12.71 7.46
CA ASP A 80 -2.80 12.20 8.18
C ASP A 80 -3.01 10.71 7.90
N ILE A 81 -2.70 10.30 6.68
CA ILE A 81 -2.82 8.90 6.23
C ILE A 81 -1.54 8.46 5.53
N LEU A 82 -1.08 7.25 5.85
CA LEU A 82 0.01 6.56 5.16
C LEU A 82 -0.52 5.26 4.55
N VAL A 83 -0.37 5.08 3.25
CA VAL A 83 -0.68 3.83 2.54
C VAL A 83 0.61 3.18 2.04
N ASN A 84 1.08 2.17 2.74
CA ASN A 84 2.18 1.31 2.35
C ASN A 84 1.67 0.29 1.32
N ASN A 85 1.66 0.69 0.04
CA ASN A 85 1.18 -0.15 -1.06
C ASN A 85 2.30 -0.62 -2.00
N ALA A 86 3.49 -0.02 -1.96
CA ALA A 86 4.61 -0.52 -2.75
C ALA A 86 4.87 -2.00 -2.47
N GLY A 87 5.03 -2.78 -3.54
CA GLY A 87 5.25 -4.20 -3.44
C GLY A 87 5.48 -4.83 -4.80
N SER A 88 6.09 -6.01 -4.79
CA SER A 88 6.31 -6.86 -5.95
C SER A 88 5.75 -8.26 -5.68
N PHE A 89 5.58 -9.01 -6.76
CA PHE A 89 5.16 -10.40 -6.75
C PHE A 89 6.13 -11.22 -7.59
N ALA A 90 6.63 -12.30 -7.01
CA ALA A 90 7.30 -13.38 -7.71
C ALA A 90 6.69 -14.69 -7.22
N GLY A 91 6.17 -15.49 -8.14
CA GLY A 91 5.54 -16.77 -7.83
C GLY A 91 6.52 -17.91 -8.04
N ALA A 92 6.87 -18.62 -6.96
CA ALA A 92 7.67 -19.84 -7.01
C ALA A 92 7.38 -20.70 -5.76
N ASN A 93 7.86 -21.94 -5.73
CA ASN A 93 7.82 -22.73 -4.49
C ASN A 93 9.14 -22.52 -3.73
N VAL A 94 9.07 -22.41 -2.42
CA VAL A 94 10.23 -22.16 -1.54
C VAL A 94 11.43 -23.09 -1.84
N TYR A 95 11.16 -24.37 -2.17
CA TYR A 95 12.21 -25.37 -2.37
C TYR A 95 12.98 -25.23 -3.71
N ASN A 96 12.50 -24.40 -4.65
CA ASN A 96 13.10 -24.26 -5.97
C ASN A 96 13.03 -22.83 -6.52
N GLU A 97 12.76 -21.81 -5.70
CA GLU A 97 12.88 -20.42 -6.11
C GLU A 97 14.36 -20.02 -6.24
N GLU A 98 14.61 -18.97 -6.99
CA GLU A 98 15.98 -18.48 -7.23
C GLU A 98 16.60 -17.91 -5.94
N GLU A 99 17.93 -18.03 -5.84
CA GLU A 99 18.70 -17.42 -4.75
C GLU A 99 18.47 -15.90 -4.72
N GLY A 100 18.21 -15.36 -3.52
CA GLY A 100 17.91 -13.93 -3.34
C GLY A 100 16.43 -13.55 -3.49
N ALA A 101 15.56 -14.49 -3.89
CA ALA A 101 14.12 -14.20 -4.05
C ALA A 101 13.44 -13.75 -2.75
N LEU A 102 13.79 -14.38 -1.63
CA LEU A 102 13.26 -14.00 -0.32
C LEU A 102 13.70 -12.60 0.07
N GLU A 103 14.98 -12.29 -0.09
CA GLU A 103 15.55 -10.99 0.23
C GLU A 103 14.85 -9.88 -0.58
N GLU A 104 14.67 -10.08 -1.89
CA GLU A 104 13.98 -9.12 -2.74
C GLU A 104 12.53 -8.88 -2.28
N MET A 105 11.79 -9.96 -1.98
CA MET A 105 10.41 -9.85 -1.50
C MET A 105 10.34 -9.18 -0.13
N ILE A 106 11.24 -9.46 0.78
CA ILE A 106 11.31 -8.83 2.10
C ILE A 106 11.70 -7.35 1.97
N GLU A 107 12.72 -7.01 1.17
CA GLU A 107 13.12 -5.61 0.94
C GLU A 107 11.96 -4.79 0.39
N THR A 108 11.26 -5.32 -0.61
CA THR A 108 10.22 -4.58 -1.31
C THR A 108 8.90 -4.55 -0.53
N ASN A 109 8.43 -5.70 -0.02
CA ASN A 109 7.08 -5.83 0.55
C ASN A 109 7.02 -5.51 2.05
N LEU A 110 8.11 -5.69 2.78
CA LEU A 110 8.16 -5.47 4.22
C LEU A 110 9.02 -4.26 4.60
N TYR A 111 10.30 -4.24 4.20
CA TYR A 111 11.22 -3.20 4.65
C TYR A 111 10.86 -1.82 4.11
N SER A 112 10.27 -1.72 2.91
CA SER A 112 9.72 -0.46 2.40
C SER A 112 8.69 0.13 3.37
N ALA A 113 7.70 -0.67 3.80
CA ALA A 113 6.67 -0.26 4.76
C ALA A 113 7.25 0.05 6.14
N TYR A 114 8.12 -0.82 6.64
CA TYR A 114 8.77 -0.68 7.95
C TYR A 114 9.59 0.60 8.05
N HIS A 115 10.49 0.85 7.09
CA HIS A 115 11.36 2.03 7.14
C HIS A 115 10.61 3.33 6.90
N LEU A 116 9.62 3.34 5.99
CA LEU A 116 8.82 4.54 5.74
C LEU A 116 7.94 4.87 6.95
N THR A 117 7.28 3.89 7.53
CA THR A 117 6.48 4.09 8.74
C THR A 117 7.32 4.69 9.86
N ARG A 118 8.51 4.15 10.11
CA ARG A 118 9.43 4.68 11.13
C ARG A 118 9.92 6.10 10.85
N ALA A 119 10.06 6.47 9.59
CA ALA A 119 10.46 7.84 9.22
C ALA A 119 9.32 8.86 9.48
N ILE A 120 8.06 8.43 9.46
CA ILE A 120 6.88 9.31 9.47
C ILE A 120 6.14 9.30 10.81
N VAL A 121 6.12 8.16 11.50
CA VAL A 121 5.21 7.91 12.64
C VAL A 121 5.38 8.88 13.81
N SER A 122 6.58 9.41 14.04
CA SER A 122 6.82 10.40 15.10
C SER A 122 5.96 11.65 14.94
N THR A 123 5.70 12.08 13.71
CA THR A 123 4.82 13.21 13.42
C THR A 123 3.36 12.88 13.76
N MET A 124 2.89 11.66 13.45
CA MET A 124 1.56 11.20 13.82
C MET A 124 1.41 11.05 15.35
N ILE A 125 2.44 10.55 16.04
CA ILE A 125 2.49 10.44 17.50
C ILE A 125 2.37 11.83 18.14
N GLY A 126 3.13 12.81 17.65
CA GLY A 126 3.06 14.20 18.13
C GLY A 126 1.68 14.83 17.95
N LYS A 127 0.98 14.51 16.86
CA LYS A 127 -0.40 14.95 16.58
C LYS A 127 -1.45 14.17 17.36
N LYS A 128 -1.11 13.01 17.92
CA LYS A 128 -2.05 12.02 18.48
C LYS A 128 -3.18 11.67 17.50
N SER A 129 -2.85 11.57 16.24
CA SER A 129 -3.80 11.28 15.15
C SER A 129 -3.07 10.76 13.92
N GLY A 130 -3.65 9.76 13.28
CA GLY A 130 -3.15 9.20 12.04
C GLY A 130 -3.82 7.87 11.69
N HIS A 131 -3.68 7.46 10.43
CA HIS A 131 -4.11 6.14 9.99
C HIS A 131 -3.08 5.54 9.03
N ILE A 132 -2.60 4.34 9.34
CA ILE A 132 -1.63 3.61 8.54
C ILE A 132 -2.32 2.40 7.91
N PHE A 133 -2.28 2.29 6.59
CA PHE A 133 -2.76 1.15 5.83
C PHE A 133 -1.58 0.37 5.27
N ASN A 134 -1.49 -0.92 5.57
CA ASN A 134 -0.49 -1.82 5.02
C ASN A 134 -1.16 -2.77 4.02
N MET A 135 -0.78 -2.66 2.74
CA MET A 135 -1.34 -3.47 1.66
C MET A 135 -0.65 -4.83 1.62
N SER A 136 -1.23 -5.79 2.35
CA SER A 136 -0.81 -7.19 2.33
C SER A 136 -1.43 -7.92 1.11
N SER A 137 -1.92 -9.10 1.30
CA SER A 137 -2.60 -9.96 0.32
C SER A 137 -3.30 -11.09 1.08
N ILE A 138 -4.26 -11.78 0.45
CA ILE A 138 -4.74 -13.07 0.95
C ILE A 138 -3.60 -14.06 1.14
N ALA A 139 -2.50 -13.91 0.42
CA ALA A 139 -1.24 -14.65 0.59
C ALA A 139 -0.58 -14.44 1.97
N GLY A 140 -0.92 -13.38 2.69
CA GLY A 140 -0.50 -13.11 4.07
C GLY A 140 -1.44 -13.70 5.14
N LEU A 141 -2.56 -14.31 4.71
CA LEU A 141 -3.52 -15.00 5.60
C LEU A 141 -3.43 -16.52 5.47
N LYS A 142 -3.21 -17.01 4.26
CA LYS A 142 -3.18 -18.43 3.94
C LYS A 142 -2.11 -18.71 2.90
N ALA A 143 -1.25 -19.67 3.18
CA ALA A 143 -0.27 -20.15 2.21
C ALA A 143 -0.95 -20.87 1.05
N TYR A 144 -0.35 -20.81 -0.12
CA TYR A 144 -0.77 -21.51 -1.32
C TYR A 144 0.46 -22.00 -2.12
N ARG A 145 0.24 -22.98 -2.96
CA ARG A 145 1.30 -23.53 -3.80
C ARG A 145 1.81 -22.47 -4.78
N GLY A 146 3.12 -22.30 -4.85
CA GLY A 146 3.73 -21.23 -5.67
C GLY A 146 3.73 -19.85 -4.99
N GLY A 147 3.34 -19.75 -3.71
CA GLY A 147 3.37 -18.50 -2.96
C GLY A 147 4.78 -18.07 -2.51
N GLY A 148 5.66 -19.06 -2.26
CA GLY A 148 7.07 -18.84 -1.94
C GLY A 148 7.37 -17.64 -1.04
N SER A 149 8.45 -16.96 -1.38
CA SER A 149 8.93 -15.75 -0.68
C SER A 149 7.90 -14.61 -0.68
N TYR A 150 7.04 -14.52 -1.70
CA TYR A 150 5.96 -13.54 -1.69
C TYR A 150 5.01 -13.74 -0.51
N SER A 151 4.51 -14.97 -0.32
CA SER A 151 3.63 -15.28 0.80
C SER A 151 4.31 -14.99 2.13
N ILE A 152 5.57 -15.43 2.30
CA ILE A 152 6.37 -15.17 3.51
C ILE A 152 6.44 -13.66 3.78
N SER A 153 6.74 -12.84 2.78
CA SER A 153 6.81 -11.37 2.94
C SER A 153 5.47 -10.75 3.35
N LYS A 154 4.34 -11.27 2.85
CA LYS A 154 3.00 -10.77 3.19
C LYS A 154 2.53 -11.23 4.58
N PHE A 155 2.92 -12.42 5.05
CA PHE A 155 2.76 -12.82 6.45
C PHE A 155 3.59 -11.94 7.38
N ALA A 156 4.85 -11.65 7.02
CA ALA A 156 5.72 -10.76 7.80
C ALA A 156 5.15 -9.33 7.87
N LEU A 157 4.59 -8.79 6.79
CA LEU A 157 3.92 -7.49 6.77
C LEU A 157 2.67 -7.47 7.68
N ARG A 158 1.92 -8.57 7.74
CA ARG A 158 0.82 -8.72 8.71
C ARG A 158 1.33 -8.68 10.14
N GLY A 159 2.39 -9.46 10.45
CA GLY A 159 3.02 -9.43 11.76
C GLY A 159 3.48 -8.03 12.17
N PHE A 160 4.11 -7.28 11.25
CA PHE A 160 4.46 -5.88 11.46
C PHE A 160 3.23 -5.02 11.77
N SER A 161 2.14 -5.18 11.01
CA SER A 161 0.91 -4.39 11.18
C SER A 161 0.27 -4.61 12.56
N VAL A 162 0.18 -5.87 13.00
CA VAL A 162 -0.39 -6.23 14.32
C VAL A 162 0.41 -5.62 15.45
N ASN A 163 1.76 -5.75 15.43
CA ASN A 163 2.63 -5.14 16.44
C ASN A 163 2.50 -3.61 16.43
N LEU A 164 2.57 -3.00 15.24
CA LEU A 164 2.48 -1.55 15.10
C LEU A 164 1.15 -1.02 15.66
N ARG A 165 0.04 -1.74 15.47
CA ARG A 165 -1.25 -1.36 16.02
C ARG A 165 -1.23 -1.35 17.55
N GLU A 166 -0.69 -2.39 18.19
CA GLU A 166 -0.60 -2.45 19.65
C GLU A 166 0.23 -1.27 20.22
N GLU A 167 1.35 -0.97 19.58
CA GLU A 167 2.24 0.10 19.99
C GLU A 167 1.64 1.51 19.78
N LEU A 168 0.79 1.70 18.76
CA LEU A 168 0.26 3.01 18.39
C LEU A 168 -1.13 3.35 18.96
N LYS A 169 -1.84 2.40 19.55
CA LYS A 169 -3.13 2.63 20.24
C LYS A 169 -3.08 3.79 21.25
N PRO A 170 -2.06 3.91 22.11
CA PRO A 170 -2.01 4.99 23.11
C PRO A 170 -1.89 6.39 22.49
N TYR A 171 -1.51 6.47 21.22
CA TYR A 171 -1.34 7.72 20.48
C TYR A 171 -2.51 8.02 19.55
N ASN A 172 -3.63 7.27 19.65
CA ASN A 172 -4.81 7.43 18.80
C ASN A 172 -4.49 7.32 17.30
N ILE A 173 -3.55 6.44 16.93
CA ILE A 173 -3.19 6.15 15.55
C ILE A 173 -3.75 4.78 15.19
N LYS A 174 -4.51 4.74 14.10
CA LYS A 174 -5.11 3.51 13.57
C LYS A 174 -4.11 2.78 12.65
N VAL A 175 -4.16 1.46 12.67
CA VAL A 175 -3.41 0.62 11.73
C VAL A 175 -4.38 -0.40 11.16
N THR A 176 -4.47 -0.44 9.83
CA THR A 176 -5.33 -1.38 9.09
C THR A 176 -4.47 -2.20 8.14
N THR A 177 -4.64 -3.51 8.16
CA THR A 177 -4.06 -4.40 7.16
C THR A 177 -5.10 -4.71 6.10
N VAL A 178 -4.76 -4.52 4.84
CA VAL A 178 -5.63 -4.84 3.71
C VAL A 178 -5.13 -6.11 3.04
N PHE A 179 -6.03 -7.08 2.83
CA PHE A 179 -5.74 -8.38 2.24
C PHE A 179 -6.54 -8.57 0.94
N PRO A 180 -6.12 -7.94 -0.16
CA PRO A 180 -6.77 -8.16 -1.43
C PRO A 180 -6.49 -9.58 -1.95
N GLY A 181 -7.53 -10.23 -2.48
CA GLY A 181 -7.38 -11.30 -3.45
C GLY A 181 -7.04 -10.74 -4.83
N ALA A 182 -7.29 -11.52 -5.87
CA ALA A 182 -6.97 -11.13 -7.24
C ALA A 182 -7.80 -9.90 -7.68
N ALA A 183 -7.14 -8.77 -7.87
CA ALA A 183 -7.71 -7.56 -8.46
C ALA A 183 -7.11 -7.34 -9.85
N TYR A 184 -7.95 -6.89 -10.80
CA TYR A 184 -7.47 -6.62 -12.15
C TYR A 184 -6.51 -5.44 -12.16
N THR A 185 -5.27 -5.76 -12.42
CA THR A 185 -4.15 -4.80 -12.56
C THR A 185 -3.25 -5.27 -13.69
N ASP A 186 -2.27 -4.46 -14.08
CA ASP A 186 -1.30 -4.84 -15.11
C ASP A 186 -0.58 -6.17 -14.81
N SER A 187 -0.49 -6.58 -13.54
CA SER A 187 0.11 -7.84 -13.13
C SER A 187 -0.64 -9.07 -13.65
N TRP A 188 -1.93 -8.92 -13.96
CA TRP A 188 -2.80 -9.98 -14.47
C TRP A 188 -3.12 -9.86 -15.95
N ALA A 189 -2.70 -8.77 -16.63
CA ALA A 189 -3.04 -8.51 -18.03
C ALA A 189 -2.58 -9.62 -18.98
N ALA A 190 -1.48 -10.31 -18.65
CA ALA A 190 -0.95 -11.42 -19.46
C ALA A 190 -1.46 -12.81 -19.03
N SER A 191 -2.34 -12.92 -18.04
CA SER A 191 -2.78 -14.22 -17.47
C SER A 191 -3.72 -15.02 -18.39
N GLY A 192 -4.33 -14.37 -19.39
CA GLY A 192 -5.38 -14.97 -20.23
C GLY A 192 -6.73 -15.17 -19.50
N ILE A 193 -6.82 -14.82 -18.22
CA ILE A 193 -8.05 -14.95 -17.43
C ILE A 193 -8.97 -13.77 -17.73
N LYS A 194 -10.26 -14.03 -17.92
CA LYS A 194 -11.26 -13.00 -18.20
C LYS A 194 -11.31 -11.95 -17.09
N LYS A 195 -11.39 -10.67 -17.47
CA LYS A 195 -11.39 -9.52 -16.54
C LYS A 195 -12.46 -9.63 -15.46
N GLU A 196 -13.62 -10.17 -15.77
CA GLU A 196 -14.77 -10.34 -14.88
C GLU A 196 -14.52 -11.32 -13.71
N ARG A 197 -13.42 -12.10 -13.79
CA ARG A 197 -12.99 -12.98 -12.69
C ARG A 197 -12.26 -12.25 -11.59
N PHE A 198 -11.82 -11.03 -11.83
CA PHE A 198 -11.07 -10.22 -10.89
C PHE A 198 -11.97 -9.19 -10.21
N MET A 199 -11.58 -8.77 -9.01
CA MET A 199 -12.12 -7.54 -8.41
C MET A 199 -11.60 -6.31 -9.17
N GLU A 200 -12.33 -5.23 -9.12
CA GLU A 200 -11.81 -3.95 -9.58
C GLU A 200 -10.94 -3.29 -8.50
N ALA A 201 -9.86 -2.63 -8.91
CA ALA A 201 -8.99 -1.90 -7.99
C ALA A 201 -9.75 -0.81 -7.21
N GLY A 202 -10.78 -0.25 -7.84
CA GLY A 202 -11.68 0.74 -7.22
C GLY A 202 -12.44 0.22 -6.01
N ASP A 203 -12.80 -1.07 -5.96
CA ASP A 203 -13.53 -1.62 -4.83
C ASP A 203 -12.66 -1.71 -3.57
N ILE A 204 -11.38 -2.07 -3.76
CA ILE A 204 -10.41 -2.06 -2.67
C ILE A 204 -10.14 -0.63 -2.20
N ALA A 205 -10.02 0.32 -3.13
CA ALA A 205 -9.84 1.73 -2.80
C ALA A 205 -11.02 2.31 -2.00
N LYS A 206 -12.27 1.99 -2.37
CA LYS A 206 -13.48 2.37 -1.62
C LYS A 206 -13.46 1.86 -0.18
N MET A 207 -13.03 0.60 0.04
CA MET A 207 -12.94 0.04 1.40
C MET A 207 -11.85 0.71 2.23
N VAL A 208 -10.69 1.03 1.64
CA VAL A 208 -9.62 1.80 2.31
C VAL A 208 -10.14 3.19 2.70
N TYR A 209 -10.84 3.86 1.78
CA TYR A 209 -11.43 5.17 2.05
C TYR A 209 -12.50 5.08 3.15
N ALA A 210 -13.46 4.17 3.05
CA ALA A 210 -14.50 3.98 4.05
C ALA A 210 -13.93 3.71 5.46
N ALA A 211 -12.91 2.86 5.57
CA ALA A 211 -12.23 2.59 6.84
C ALA A 211 -11.55 3.85 7.41
N SER A 212 -11.05 4.73 6.56
CA SER A 212 -10.42 5.99 6.99
C SER A 212 -11.40 7.02 7.56
N GLN A 213 -12.69 6.91 7.19
CA GLN A 213 -13.73 7.86 7.58
C GLN A 213 -14.41 7.52 8.93
N LEU A 214 -14.05 6.40 9.55
CA LEU A 214 -14.64 6.02 10.84
C LEU A 214 -14.19 6.96 11.96
N SER A 215 -15.08 7.11 12.96
CA SER A 215 -14.82 7.91 14.15
C SER A 215 -13.47 7.52 14.83
N PRO A 216 -12.86 8.39 15.63
CA PRO A 216 -11.61 8.09 16.33
C PRO A 216 -11.67 6.81 17.19
N GLN A 217 -12.86 6.46 17.71
CA GLN A 217 -13.07 5.32 18.59
C GLN A 217 -13.13 3.97 17.84
N ALA A 218 -13.28 3.98 16.52
CA ALA A 218 -13.38 2.76 15.72
C ALA A 218 -12.15 2.57 14.83
N CYS A 219 -11.63 1.35 14.79
CA CYS A 219 -10.57 0.95 13.88
C CYS A 219 -10.96 -0.35 13.17
N VAL A 220 -10.91 -0.35 11.85
CA VAL A 220 -10.94 -1.58 11.07
C VAL A 220 -9.52 -2.16 11.09
N GLU A 221 -9.34 -3.32 11.70
CA GLU A 221 -8.00 -3.92 11.84
C GLU A 221 -7.58 -4.66 10.57
N ASP A 222 -8.50 -5.43 10.00
CA ASP A 222 -8.28 -6.23 8.79
C ASP A 222 -9.39 -5.95 7.76
N ILE A 223 -9.01 -5.72 6.51
CA ILE A 223 -9.91 -5.62 5.36
C ILE A 223 -9.60 -6.78 4.42
N ILE A 224 -10.51 -7.75 4.32
CA ILE A 224 -10.34 -8.92 3.45
C ILE A 224 -11.34 -8.82 2.31
N LEU A 225 -10.84 -8.71 1.06
CA LEU A 225 -11.66 -8.75 -0.15
C LEU A 225 -11.21 -9.87 -1.07
N ARG A 226 -12.19 -10.58 -1.61
CA ARG A 226 -11.94 -11.68 -2.55
C ARG A 226 -12.86 -11.54 -3.76
N PRO A 227 -12.46 -12.06 -4.93
CA PRO A 227 -13.38 -12.18 -6.06
C PRO A 227 -14.65 -12.93 -5.64
N GLN A 228 -15.80 -12.51 -6.15
CA GLN A 228 -17.09 -13.11 -5.80
C GLN A 228 -17.15 -14.63 -6.07
N LEU A 229 -16.47 -15.10 -7.09
CA LEU A 229 -16.40 -16.52 -7.44
C LEU A 229 -15.19 -17.25 -6.80
N GLY A 230 -14.62 -16.68 -5.73
CA GLY A 230 -13.46 -17.25 -5.02
C GLY A 230 -12.10 -16.89 -5.65
N ASP A 231 -11.04 -17.39 -5.02
CA ASP A 231 -9.68 -17.11 -5.45
C ASP A 231 -9.38 -17.66 -6.86
N ILE A 232 -8.43 -17.06 -7.52
CA ILE A 232 -7.88 -17.53 -8.80
C ILE A 232 -6.66 -18.40 -8.45
N ASN A 233 -6.71 -19.66 -8.83
CA ASN A 233 -5.66 -20.66 -8.68
C ASN A 233 -4.78 -20.73 -9.90
#